data_d3a78fc683efc857665725397419ee36
#
_entry.id   d3a78fc683efc857665725397419ee36
#
_cell.length_a   1.000
_cell.length_b   1.000
_cell.length_c   1.000
_cell.angle_alpha   90.00
_cell.angle_beta   90.00
_cell.angle_gamma   90.00
#
_symmetry.space_group_name_H-M   'P 1'
#
loop_
_entity.id
_entity.type
_entity.pdbx_description
1 polymer ?
#
loop_
_entity_poly.entity_id
_entity_poly.type
_entity_poly.pdbx_seq_one_letter_code
_entity_poly.pdbx_strand_id
1 'polypeptide(L)'
;HINDMCPASSVFSPPARGGAAEDADRVYTESFRPENGSSDSAVPPTDPEEGWIMSLVFIDSGNINNKTGLDTSKKLNKGNGKYVSLYIENKGSNPVVATIDGQSERIFKNGESGHIYVEVTQGLFGADKSYNFKVVPGTNGGTVDIYYEIAQQDSVTGYPAAYDELMTNICNLRSAGARDIETDFSHDLLSVNDYYQTPGWLLRDLDGDGIPELLLGANWDEGHAVIFNVYRSGGARAVRVVNGWNRNRWYLCTDGSLANEGSSSAFESSYSYYRYTSGELQHLETLLYLDDGSGGSPWRYSVTTDQYVNSGDFHSVTEAEATAVMDKYTHETLAFTPFVV
;
A
#
# COMPACT_ATOMS: atom_id res chain seq x y z
N HIS A 1 17.01 5.27 5.26
CA HIS A 1 16.39 5.91 4.10
C HIS A 1 15.05 6.53 4.44
N ILE A 2 14.07 5.81 4.99
CA ILE A 2 12.84 6.43 5.51
C ILE A 2 13.16 7.31 6.74
N ASN A 3 14.15 6.96 7.55
CA ASN A 3 14.61 7.83 8.65
C ASN A 3 15.19 9.16 8.15
N ASP A 4 15.72 9.19 6.91
CA ASP A 4 16.23 10.41 6.29
C ASP A 4 15.11 11.31 5.73
N MET A 5 13.91 10.77 5.54
CA MET A 5 12.72 11.51 5.09
C MET A 5 12.08 12.37 6.19
N CYS A 6 12.45 12.14 7.46
CA CYS A 6 12.07 13.00 8.59
C CYS A 6 13.31 13.71 9.18
N PRO A 7 13.96 14.65 8.44
CA PRO A 7 15.10 15.38 8.99
C PRO A 7 14.64 16.30 10.12
N ALA A 8 15.41 16.31 11.21
CA ALA A 8 15.20 17.26 12.29
C ALA A 8 15.35 18.70 11.75
N SER A 9 14.25 19.46 11.81
CA SER A 9 14.12 20.90 11.63
C SER A 9 14.76 21.56 10.39
N SER A 10 13.96 21.76 9.35
CA SER A 10 14.00 23.03 8.62
C SER A 10 12.77 23.86 9.02
N VAL A 11 13.01 25.07 9.51
CA VAL A 11 11.97 26.02 9.93
C VAL A 11 11.18 26.43 8.70
N PHE A 12 9.98 25.90 8.53
CA PHE A 12 9.03 26.34 7.52
C PHE A 12 8.06 27.33 8.18
N SER A 13 8.09 28.57 7.73
CA SER A 13 7.06 29.56 8.06
C SER A 13 5.78 29.18 7.30
N PRO A 14 4.61 29.12 7.97
CA PRO A 14 3.36 28.78 7.31
C PRO A 14 2.97 29.87 6.32
N PRO A 15 2.42 29.54 5.15
CA PRO A 15 1.85 30.53 4.24
C PRO A 15 0.61 31.15 4.86
N ALA A 16 0.47 32.47 4.67
CA ALA A 16 -0.64 33.26 5.15
C ALA A 16 -1.99 32.75 4.64
N ARG A 17 -2.99 32.67 5.54
CA ARG A 17 -4.39 32.38 5.22
C ARG A 17 -4.94 33.32 4.17
N GLY A 18 -5.43 32.78 3.09
CA GLY A 18 -6.21 33.48 2.08
C GLY A 18 -7.10 32.52 1.30
N GLY A 19 -8.31 32.43 1.69
CA GLY A 19 -9.59 32.22 1.09
C GLY A 19 -9.83 31.16 0.01
N ALA A 20 -10.95 30.48 0.22
CA ALA A 20 -11.81 29.76 -0.71
C ALA A 20 -11.53 28.24 -0.86
N ALA A 21 -12.48 27.50 -0.27
CA ALA A 21 -12.72 26.09 -0.56
C ALA A 21 -13.22 25.94 -1.99
N GLU A 22 -12.44 25.26 -2.84
CA GLU A 22 -12.92 24.58 -4.04
C GLU A 22 -11.89 23.55 -4.47
N ASP A 23 -12.35 22.30 -4.69
CA ASP A 23 -11.66 21.17 -5.32
C ASP A 23 -10.52 20.48 -4.54
N ALA A 24 -10.88 19.63 -3.59
CA ALA A 24 -9.96 18.69 -2.94
C ALA A 24 -9.46 17.54 -3.86
N ASP A 25 -10.07 17.37 -5.04
CA ASP A 25 -9.71 16.30 -5.99
C ASP A 25 -8.65 16.68 -7.03
N ARG A 26 -8.17 17.91 -7.02
CA ARG A 26 -7.26 18.41 -8.07
C ARG A 26 -5.81 18.64 -7.69
N VAL A 27 -5.45 18.55 -6.42
CA VAL A 27 -4.12 18.96 -5.95
C VAL A 27 -3.04 17.87 -6.15
N TYR A 28 -3.41 16.63 -6.40
CA TYR A 28 -2.44 15.51 -6.45
C TYR A 28 -1.99 15.06 -7.85
N THR A 29 -2.48 15.65 -8.92
CA THR A 29 -2.22 15.16 -10.29
C THR A 29 -1.24 15.98 -11.13
N GLU A 30 -0.74 17.13 -10.68
CA GLU A 30 0.05 18.00 -11.56
C GLU A 30 1.52 18.29 -11.15
N SER A 31 2.04 17.82 -10.01
CA SER A 31 3.38 18.25 -9.56
C SER A 31 4.55 17.32 -9.91
N PHE A 32 4.35 16.18 -10.57
CA PHE A 32 5.46 15.32 -11.03
C PHE A 32 5.32 14.90 -12.49
N ARG A 33 5.29 15.86 -13.40
CA ARG A 33 5.77 15.67 -14.76
C ARG A 33 7.12 16.36 -14.89
N PRO A 34 8.24 15.67 -15.09
CA PRO A 34 9.44 16.33 -15.57
C PRO A 34 9.16 16.83 -16.98
N GLU A 35 9.24 18.14 -17.16
CA GLU A 35 9.30 18.73 -18.50
C GLU A 35 10.51 18.17 -19.24
N ASN A 36 10.30 17.76 -20.49
CA ASN A 36 11.36 17.36 -21.41
C ASN A 36 12.45 18.45 -21.47
N GLY A 37 13.64 18.12 -21.04
CA GLY A 37 14.75 19.02 -21.26
C GLY A 37 16.05 18.61 -20.61
N SER A 38 16.93 18.15 -21.44
CA SER A 38 18.39 18.08 -21.30
C SER A 38 18.98 17.02 -20.38
N SER A 39 19.70 16.12 -21.03
CA SER A 39 20.76 15.28 -20.49
C SER A 39 21.82 16.13 -19.81
N ASP A 40 21.82 16.14 -18.47
CA ASP A 40 23.03 16.42 -17.71
C ASP A 40 23.35 15.17 -16.89
N SER A 41 24.52 14.62 -17.19
CA SER A 41 25.11 13.49 -16.51
C SER A 41 25.41 13.87 -15.05
N ALA A 42 24.55 13.45 -14.13
CA ALA A 42 24.87 13.51 -12.72
C ALA A 42 25.96 12.48 -12.42
N VAL A 43 27.11 12.97 -12.00
CA VAL A 43 28.20 12.17 -11.43
C VAL A 43 27.67 11.53 -10.14
N PRO A 44 27.80 10.21 -9.95
CA PRO A 44 27.35 9.57 -8.72
C PRO A 44 28.17 10.09 -7.52
N PRO A 45 27.55 10.28 -6.34
CA PRO A 45 28.24 10.69 -5.14
C PRO A 45 29.29 9.63 -4.74
N THR A 46 30.47 10.08 -4.37
CA THR A 46 31.65 9.25 -4.06
C THR A 46 31.77 8.91 -2.58
N ASP A 47 30.73 9.10 -1.77
CA ASP A 47 30.75 8.80 -0.34
C ASP A 47 29.87 7.59 0.00
N PRO A 48 30.43 6.47 0.52
CA PRO A 48 29.66 5.28 0.86
C PRO A 48 28.77 5.43 2.13
N GLU A 49 28.80 6.56 2.83
CA GLU A 49 27.94 6.83 4.00
C GLU A 49 26.71 7.71 3.68
N GLU A 50 26.59 8.25 2.48
CA GLU A 50 25.35 8.89 2.06
C GLU A 50 24.32 7.84 1.62
N GLY A 51 23.24 7.74 2.39
CA GLY A 51 22.21 6.76 2.24
C GLY A 51 21.64 6.70 0.82
N TRP A 52 21.50 5.49 0.31
CA TRP A 52 20.98 5.18 -1.02
C TRP A 52 19.54 5.70 -1.14
N ILE A 53 19.36 6.80 -1.85
CA ILE A 53 18.04 7.18 -2.37
C ILE A 53 17.75 6.13 -3.43
N MET A 54 16.78 5.26 -3.19
CA MET A 54 16.29 4.34 -4.22
C MET A 54 15.54 5.16 -5.25
N SER A 55 16.23 5.52 -6.31
CA SER A 55 15.66 6.28 -7.40
C SER A 55 14.75 5.38 -8.23
N LEU A 56 13.46 5.67 -8.24
CA LEU A 56 12.55 5.17 -9.27
C LEU A 56 12.74 6.05 -10.52
N VAL A 57 13.21 5.48 -11.60
CA VAL A 57 13.22 6.15 -12.90
C VAL A 57 11.96 5.74 -13.64
N PHE A 58 10.98 6.63 -13.65
CA PHE A 58 9.75 6.46 -14.44
C PHE A 58 10.08 6.51 -15.94
N ILE A 59 9.53 5.57 -16.72
CA ILE A 59 9.85 5.40 -18.14
C ILE A 59 8.62 5.66 -19.01
N ASP A 60 7.48 5.04 -18.67
CA ASP A 60 6.27 5.12 -19.49
C ASP A 60 5.03 4.68 -18.69
N SER A 61 3.87 5.19 -19.06
CA SER A 61 2.58 4.69 -18.56
C SER A 61 1.46 4.98 -19.55
N GLY A 62 0.33 4.29 -19.39
CA GLY A 62 -0.86 4.57 -20.18
C GLY A 62 -2.01 3.64 -19.94
N ASN A 63 -3.13 3.95 -20.59
CA ASN A 63 -4.30 3.10 -20.64
C ASN A 63 -4.38 2.42 -22.00
N ILE A 64 -4.61 1.12 -22.00
CA ILE A 64 -4.82 0.30 -23.19
C ILE A 64 -6.23 -0.27 -23.13
N ASN A 65 -7.01 -0.03 -24.19
CA ASN A 65 -8.31 -0.65 -24.38
C ASN A 65 -8.44 -1.08 -25.84
N ASN A 66 -7.94 -2.28 -26.15
CA ASN A 66 -7.95 -2.81 -27.51
C ASN A 66 -7.86 -4.36 -27.51
N LYS A 67 -7.91 -4.97 -28.67
CA LYS A 67 -7.83 -6.44 -28.83
C LYS A 67 -6.39 -6.98 -28.95
N THR A 68 -5.41 -6.13 -29.16
CA THR A 68 -4.02 -6.54 -29.39
C THR A 68 -3.17 -6.43 -28.12
N GLY A 69 -3.60 -5.59 -27.17
CA GLY A 69 -2.89 -5.33 -25.92
C GLY A 69 -1.77 -4.29 -26.08
N LEU A 70 -0.78 -4.37 -25.21
CA LEU A 70 0.44 -3.57 -25.19
C LEU A 70 1.57 -4.34 -25.87
N ASP A 71 2.32 -3.67 -26.75
CA ASP A 71 3.59 -4.17 -27.28
C ASP A 71 4.50 -2.94 -27.50
N THR A 72 5.44 -2.72 -26.61
CA THR A 72 6.34 -1.55 -26.63
C THR A 72 7.75 -1.93 -26.24
N SER A 73 8.74 -1.26 -26.82
CA SER A 73 10.15 -1.49 -26.49
C SER A 73 10.78 -0.23 -25.93
N LYS A 74 11.57 -0.37 -24.87
CA LYS A 74 12.32 0.73 -24.24
C LYS A 74 13.79 0.37 -24.16
N LYS A 75 14.67 1.34 -24.44
CA LYS A 75 16.11 1.21 -24.19
C LYS A 75 16.38 1.55 -22.74
N LEU A 76 17.02 0.65 -22.03
CA LEU A 76 17.30 0.77 -20.60
C LEU A 76 18.79 0.79 -20.34
N ASN A 77 19.20 1.67 -19.42
CA ASN A 77 20.56 1.75 -18.90
C ASN A 77 20.59 1.24 -17.46
N LYS A 78 21.52 0.35 -17.14
CA LYS A 78 21.67 -0.20 -15.78
C LYS A 78 21.97 0.87 -14.73
N GLY A 79 22.54 2.01 -15.13
CA GLY A 79 22.77 3.15 -14.24
C GLY A 79 21.49 3.82 -13.71
N ASN A 80 20.34 3.56 -14.35
CA ASN A 80 19.04 4.07 -13.91
C ASN A 80 18.31 3.11 -12.96
N GLY A 81 18.92 1.96 -12.61
CA GLY A 81 18.37 0.97 -11.71
C GLY A 81 18.66 -0.45 -12.17
N LYS A 82 18.84 -1.34 -11.21
CA LYS A 82 19.19 -2.76 -11.45
C LYS A 82 18.04 -3.55 -12.07
N TYR A 83 16.81 -3.18 -11.78
CA TYR A 83 15.60 -3.88 -12.23
C TYR A 83 14.68 -2.95 -12.98
N VAL A 84 13.96 -3.47 -13.96
CA VAL A 84 12.82 -2.81 -14.59
C VAL A 84 11.55 -3.53 -14.19
N SER A 85 10.52 -2.77 -13.89
CA SER A 85 9.19 -3.26 -13.57
C SER A 85 8.19 -2.90 -14.66
N LEU A 86 7.20 -3.77 -14.84
CA LEU A 86 5.96 -3.51 -15.54
C LEU A 86 4.82 -3.71 -14.53
N TYR A 87 4.19 -2.61 -14.12
CA TYR A 87 2.97 -2.63 -13.35
C TYR A 87 1.77 -2.75 -14.28
N ILE A 88 0.81 -3.58 -13.89
CA ILE A 88 -0.46 -3.79 -14.60
C ILE A 88 -1.60 -3.66 -13.61
N GLU A 89 -2.63 -2.92 -13.98
CA GLU A 89 -3.95 -2.95 -13.38
C GLU A 89 -4.93 -3.42 -14.46
N ASN A 90 -5.45 -4.64 -14.31
CA ASN A 90 -6.41 -5.20 -15.27
C ASN A 90 -7.83 -4.72 -14.95
N LYS A 91 -8.30 -3.73 -15.69
CA LYS A 91 -9.66 -3.13 -15.59
C LYS A 91 -10.70 -3.91 -16.36
N GLY A 92 -10.25 -4.82 -17.25
CA GLY A 92 -11.11 -5.60 -18.12
C GLY A 92 -11.71 -6.83 -17.45
N SER A 93 -12.70 -7.41 -18.10
CA SER A 93 -13.37 -8.64 -17.65
C SER A 93 -12.59 -9.91 -17.99
N ASN A 94 -11.58 -9.82 -18.86
CA ASN A 94 -10.81 -10.95 -19.33
C ASN A 94 -9.41 -10.96 -18.68
N PRO A 95 -8.83 -12.15 -18.37
CA PRO A 95 -7.46 -12.22 -17.93
C PRO A 95 -6.51 -11.76 -19.03
N VAL A 96 -5.42 -11.14 -18.62
CA VAL A 96 -4.32 -10.73 -19.49
C VAL A 96 -3.02 -11.38 -19.07
N VAL A 97 -2.10 -11.58 -20.03
CA VAL A 97 -0.77 -12.13 -19.80
C VAL A 97 0.26 -11.05 -20.06
N ALA A 98 1.06 -10.71 -19.05
CA ALA A 98 2.13 -9.73 -19.14
C ALA A 98 3.49 -10.42 -19.15
N THR A 99 4.42 -9.89 -19.96
CA THR A 99 5.81 -10.34 -20.03
C THR A 99 6.76 -9.17 -20.24
N ILE A 100 8.00 -9.30 -19.75
CA ILE A 100 9.11 -8.42 -20.10
C ILE A 100 10.18 -9.26 -20.81
N ASP A 101 10.48 -8.91 -22.07
CA ASP A 101 11.49 -9.57 -22.91
C ASP A 101 11.28 -11.09 -23.05
N GLY A 102 10.00 -11.53 -23.00
CA GLY A 102 9.62 -12.93 -23.00
C GLY A 102 9.95 -13.69 -21.71
N GLN A 103 10.34 -12.97 -20.65
CA GLN A 103 10.62 -13.49 -19.32
C GLN A 103 9.58 -12.96 -18.33
N SER A 104 9.60 -13.46 -17.10
CA SER A 104 8.73 -13.00 -16.00
C SER A 104 7.25 -12.94 -16.40
N GLU A 105 6.73 -14.05 -16.94
CA GLU A 105 5.32 -14.15 -17.33
C GLU A 105 4.42 -14.17 -16.09
N ARG A 106 3.39 -13.32 -16.09
CA ARG A 106 2.32 -13.33 -15.08
C ARG A 106 0.96 -13.13 -15.75
N ILE A 107 -0.03 -13.87 -15.23
CA ILE A 107 -1.44 -13.72 -15.61
C ILE A 107 -2.11 -12.82 -14.58
N PHE A 108 -2.75 -11.76 -15.04
CA PHE A 108 -3.58 -10.87 -14.24
C PHE A 108 -5.04 -11.14 -14.53
N LYS A 109 -5.79 -11.59 -13.53
CA LYS A 109 -7.23 -11.80 -13.62
C LYS A 109 -7.98 -10.47 -13.66
N ASN A 110 -9.30 -10.52 -13.88
CA ASN A 110 -10.16 -9.35 -13.79
C ASN A 110 -10.01 -8.66 -12.42
N GLY A 111 -9.75 -7.35 -12.43
CA GLY A 111 -9.56 -6.53 -11.24
C GLY A 111 -8.20 -6.69 -10.54
N GLU A 112 -7.37 -7.65 -10.98
CA GLU A 112 -6.05 -7.88 -10.39
C GLU A 112 -5.05 -6.82 -10.84
N SER A 113 -4.18 -6.40 -9.91
CA SER A 113 -3.05 -5.53 -10.20
C SER A 113 -1.76 -6.09 -9.60
N GLY A 114 -0.62 -5.59 -10.06
CA GLY A 114 0.69 -5.97 -9.54
C GLY A 114 1.80 -5.73 -10.54
N HIS A 115 2.98 -6.20 -10.18
CA HIS A 115 4.20 -6.02 -10.96
C HIS A 115 4.77 -7.33 -11.47
N ILE A 116 5.55 -7.23 -12.54
CA ILE A 116 6.57 -8.20 -12.94
C ILE A 116 7.90 -7.47 -13.08
N TYR A 117 9.01 -8.18 -12.84
CA TYR A 117 10.35 -7.61 -12.81
C TYR A 117 11.32 -8.41 -13.66
N VAL A 118 12.29 -7.70 -14.24
CA VAL A 118 13.45 -8.31 -14.91
C VAL A 118 14.70 -7.53 -14.55
N GLU A 119 15.83 -8.22 -14.33
CA GLU A 119 17.11 -7.56 -14.10
C GLU A 119 17.58 -6.88 -15.39
N VAL A 120 17.95 -5.60 -15.28
CA VAL A 120 18.50 -4.83 -16.40
C VAL A 120 19.97 -5.20 -16.58
N THR A 121 20.28 -5.81 -17.72
CA THR A 121 21.66 -6.12 -18.13
C THR A 121 22.12 -5.12 -19.19
N GLN A 122 23.41 -4.85 -19.23
CA GLN A 122 24.01 -4.00 -20.26
C GLN A 122 24.45 -4.82 -21.47
N GLY A 123 24.41 -4.20 -22.62
CA GLY A 123 25.04 -4.71 -23.83
C GLY A 123 26.57 -4.64 -23.77
N LEU A 124 27.23 -5.04 -24.84
CA LEU A 124 28.68 -4.94 -24.97
C LEU A 124 29.14 -3.49 -24.77
N PHE A 125 30.23 -3.32 -24.01
CA PHE A 125 30.83 -2.02 -23.66
C PHE A 125 29.92 -1.07 -22.90
N GLY A 126 28.95 -1.60 -22.13
CA GLY A 126 28.04 -0.79 -21.31
C GLY A 126 26.90 -0.10 -22.09
N ALA A 127 26.66 -0.53 -23.33
CA ALA A 127 25.58 0.04 -24.13
C ALA A 127 24.19 -0.29 -23.55
N ASP A 128 23.23 0.63 -23.74
CA ASP A 128 21.83 0.41 -23.42
C ASP A 128 21.29 -0.82 -24.15
N LYS A 129 20.47 -1.60 -23.45
CA LYS A 129 19.80 -2.76 -24.01
C LYS A 129 18.30 -2.47 -24.17
N SER A 130 17.72 -2.93 -25.28
CA SER A 130 16.28 -2.82 -25.52
C SER A 130 15.54 -3.96 -24.84
N TYR A 131 14.46 -3.63 -24.15
CA TYR A 131 13.53 -4.55 -23.50
C TYR A 131 12.14 -4.39 -24.10
N ASN A 132 11.48 -5.50 -24.38
CA ASN A 132 10.11 -5.52 -24.90
C ASN A 132 9.13 -5.77 -23.74
N PHE A 133 8.14 -4.90 -23.61
CA PHE A 133 7.05 -4.97 -22.66
C PHE A 133 5.78 -5.36 -23.39
N LYS A 134 5.21 -6.49 -23.02
CA LYS A 134 4.07 -7.04 -23.74
C LYS A 134 2.97 -7.45 -22.79
N VAL A 135 1.73 -7.06 -23.11
CA VAL A 135 0.52 -7.54 -22.44
C VAL A 135 -0.47 -7.96 -23.51
N VAL A 136 -0.89 -9.20 -23.45
CA VAL A 136 -1.80 -9.80 -24.45
C VAL A 136 -3.04 -10.37 -23.79
N PRO A 137 -4.15 -10.57 -24.53
CA PRO A 137 -5.29 -11.31 -24.01
C PRO A 137 -4.87 -12.70 -23.52
N GLY A 138 -5.48 -13.18 -22.45
CA GLY A 138 -5.32 -14.57 -22.01
C GLY A 138 -5.87 -15.58 -23.01
N THR A 139 -5.83 -16.86 -22.63
CA THR A 139 -6.18 -18.00 -23.51
C THR A 139 -7.55 -17.93 -24.17
N ASN A 140 -8.50 -17.22 -23.57
CA ASN A 140 -9.85 -17.06 -24.11
C ASN A 140 -10.00 -15.88 -25.08
N GLY A 141 -8.90 -15.16 -25.35
CA GLY A 141 -8.93 -13.94 -26.15
C GLY A 141 -9.71 -12.82 -25.45
N GLY A 142 -10.11 -11.82 -26.24
CA GLY A 142 -10.93 -10.71 -25.74
C GLY A 142 -10.22 -9.37 -25.83
N THR A 143 -10.82 -8.35 -25.23
CA THR A 143 -10.25 -7.00 -25.15
C THR A 143 -9.33 -6.91 -23.94
N VAL A 144 -8.14 -6.38 -24.14
CA VAL A 144 -7.22 -5.95 -23.07
C VAL A 144 -7.64 -4.56 -22.63
N ASP A 145 -8.06 -4.41 -21.40
CA ASP A 145 -8.41 -3.13 -20.77
C ASP A 145 -7.57 -2.99 -19.50
N ILE A 146 -6.46 -2.27 -19.61
CA ILE A 146 -5.46 -2.14 -18.56
C ILE A 146 -4.99 -0.71 -18.39
N TYR A 147 -4.55 -0.38 -17.19
CA TYR A 147 -3.54 0.64 -16.96
C TYR A 147 -2.17 -0.03 -16.80
N TYR A 148 -1.11 0.59 -17.27
CA TYR A 148 0.25 0.11 -17.08
C TYR A 148 1.22 1.23 -16.71
N GLU A 149 2.29 0.85 -16.01
CA GLU A 149 3.47 1.69 -15.77
C GLU A 149 4.75 0.88 -16.00
N ILE A 150 5.76 1.52 -16.57
CA ILE A 150 7.11 0.99 -16.72
C ILE A 150 8.06 1.88 -15.93
N ALA A 151 8.82 1.29 -15.02
CA ALA A 151 9.79 2.01 -14.21
C ALA A 151 11.06 1.18 -13.99
N GLN A 152 12.18 1.84 -13.71
CA GLN A 152 13.44 1.22 -13.34
C GLN A 152 13.79 1.53 -11.90
N GLN A 153 14.31 0.56 -11.14
CA GLN A 153 14.63 0.70 -9.72
C GLN A 153 15.80 -0.20 -9.33
N ASP A 154 16.46 0.11 -8.22
CA ASP A 154 17.67 -0.62 -7.79
C ASP A 154 17.37 -1.96 -7.10
N SER A 155 16.16 -2.15 -6.59
CA SER A 155 15.78 -3.38 -5.89
C SER A 155 14.31 -3.72 -6.12
N VAL A 156 14.01 -5.00 -6.26
CA VAL A 156 12.62 -5.53 -6.28
C VAL A 156 12.08 -5.75 -4.87
N THR A 157 12.96 -5.88 -3.88
CA THR A 157 12.65 -6.06 -2.47
C THR A 157 12.81 -4.78 -1.67
N GLY A 158 13.14 -3.68 -2.37
CA GLY A 158 13.34 -2.39 -1.77
C GLY A 158 12.02 -1.68 -1.45
N TYR A 159 12.14 -0.59 -0.72
CA TYR A 159 11.04 0.32 -0.44
C TYR A 159 10.51 0.91 -1.76
N PRO A 160 9.24 0.68 -2.12
CA PRO A 160 8.66 1.25 -3.34
C PRO A 160 8.61 2.78 -3.26
N ALA A 161 9.16 3.45 -4.27
CA ALA A 161 9.13 4.93 -4.34
C ALA A 161 7.71 5.51 -4.34
N ALA A 162 6.71 4.69 -4.66
CA ALA A 162 5.30 5.02 -4.51
C ALA A 162 4.91 5.52 -3.10
N TYR A 163 5.70 5.18 -2.07
CA TYR A 163 5.44 5.60 -0.69
C TYR A 163 6.15 6.90 -0.30
N ASP A 164 7.08 7.41 -1.12
CA ASP A 164 7.92 8.56 -0.77
C ASP A 164 7.11 9.82 -0.47
N GLU A 165 6.14 10.14 -1.32
CA GLU A 165 5.29 11.32 -1.14
C GLU A 165 4.46 11.23 0.14
N LEU A 166 3.82 10.06 0.37
CA LEU A 166 3.03 9.80 1.57
C LEU A 166 3.88 9.93 2.84
N MET A 167 5.06 9.29 2.86
CA MET A 167 5.97 9.33 4.00
C MET A 167 6.49 10.74 4.27
N THR A 168 6.88 11.45 3.21
CA THR A 168 7.32 12.85 3.29
C THR A 168 6.21 13.74 3.87
N ASN A 169 4.97 13.56 3.42
CA ASN A 169 3.82 14.31 3.92
C ASN A 169 3.59 14.06 5.42
N ILE A 170 3.57 12.78 5.84
CA ILE A 170 3.42 12.42 7.27
C ILE A 170 4.52 13.09 8.10
N CYS A 171 5.78 12.98 7.67
CA CYS A 171 6.91 13.56 8.39
C CYS A 171 6.83 15.08 8.51
N ASN A 172 6.47 15.76 7.43
CA ASN A 172 6.29 17.21 7.42
C ASN A 172 5.18 17.68 8.36
N LEU A 173 4.04 16.98 8.35
CA LEU A 173 2.90 17.30 9.21
C LEU A 173 3.22 17.04 10.69
N ARG A 174 3.91 15.97 11.00
CA ARG A 174 4.38 15.67 12.36
C ARG A 174 5.36 16.73 12.84
N SER A 175 6.36 17.09 12.02
CA SER A 175 7.35 18.13 12.35
C SER A 175 6.70 19.52 12.53
N ALA A 176 5.63 19.81 11.80
CA ALA A 176 4.84 21.03 11.96
C ALA A 176 3.90 21.01 13.17
N GLY A 177 3.77 19.87 13.87
CA GLY A 177 2.81 19.70 14.97
C GLY A 177 1.35 19.78 14.52
N ALA A 178 1.09 19.48 13.24
CA ALA A 178 -0.26 19.49 12.69
C ALA A 178 -1.14 18.45 13.38
N ARG A 179 -2.39 18.80 13.70
CA ARG A 179 -3.32 17.89 14.41
C ARG A 179 -4.72 17.87 13.81
N ASP A 180 -5.30 18.99 13.51
CA ASP A 180 -6.70 19.14 13.08
C ASP A 180 -6.76 19.43 11.58
N ILE A 181 -6.26 18.50 10.76
CA ILE A 181 -6.25 18.62 9.31
C ILE A 181 -6.88 17.36 8.70
N GLU A 182 -7.53 17.51 7.58
CA GLU A 182 -7.98 16.38 6.78
C GLU A 182 -6.78 15.73 6.08
N THR A 183 -6.64 14.41 6.24
CA THR A 183 -5.55 13.63 5.66
C THR A 183 -6.05 12.33 5.06
N ASP A 184 -5.31 11.79 4.12
CA ASP A 184 -5.58 10.45 3.54
C ASP A 184 -5.11 9.30 4.45
N PHE A 185 -4.58 9.61 5.61
CA PHE A 185 -4.14 8.63 6.61
C PHE A 185 -4.74 8.95 7.98
N SER A 186 -4.63 8.00 8.90
CA SER A 186 -5.17 8.15 10.27
C SER A 186 -4.55 9.31 11.02
N HIS A 187 -5.37 10.13 11.65
CA HIS A 187 -4.93 11.21 12.53
C HIS A 187 -4.12 10.71 13.74
N ASP A 188 -4.31 9.45 14.13
CA ASP A 188 -3.55 8.82 15.22
C ASP A 188 -2.04 8.77 14.92
N LEU A 189 -1.65 8.82 13.64
CA LEU A 189 -0.26 8.94 13.23
C LEU A 189 0.36 10.31 13.50
N LEU A 190 -0.45 11.36 13.58
CA LEU A 190 -0.01 12.72 13.92
C LEU A 190 -0.05 12.98 15.42
N SER A 191 -0.83 12.19 16.16
CA SER A 191 -1.00 12.35 17.59
C SER A 191 0.14 11.69 18.35
N VAL A 192 0.71 12.40 19.31
CA VAL A 192 1.48 11.80 20.41
C VAL A 192 0.52 11.76 21.57
N ASN A 193 -0.08 10.62 21.84
CA ASN A 193 -0.93 10.45 23.00
C ASN A 193 -0.35 9.39 23.93
N ASP A 194 -0.77 9.39 25.19
CA ASP A 194 -0.27 8.48 26.20
C ASP A 194 -0.65 7.00 25.94
N TYR A 195 -1.53 6.76 24.96
CA TYR A 195 -2.02 5.43 24.60
C TYR A 195 -1.09 4.70 23.62
N TYR A 196 -0.49 5.42 22.66
CA TYR A 196 0.38 4.85 21.65
C TYR A 196 1.76 5.45 21.80
N GLN A 197 2.70 4.63 22.21
CA GLN A 197 4.03 5.10 22.59
C GLN A 197 4.75 5.75 21.41
N THR A 198 4.64 5.19 20.20
CA THR A 198 5.43 5.68 19.07
C THR A 198 4.79 5.33 17.73
N PRO A 199 4.16 6.29 17.05
CA PRO A 199 3.75 6.10 15.66
C PRO A 199 4.95 5.84 14.75
N GLY A 200 4.75 4.95 13.79
CA GLY A 200 5.82 4.51 12.91
C GLY A 200 5.32 3.78 11.68
N TRP A 201 6.25 3.14 11.01
CA TRP A 201 6.03 2.44 9.75
C TRP A 201 6.72 1.08 9.74
N LEU A 202 6.21 0.17 8.92
CA LEU A 202 6.77 -1.15 8.67
C LEU A 202 6.49 -1.53 7.22
N LEU A 203 7.46 -2.16 6.56
CA LEU A 203 7.26 -2.79 5.25
C LEU A 203 7.06 -4.29 5.43
N ARG A 204 5.99 -4.82 4.83
CA ARG A 204 5.68 -6.24 4.88
C ARG A 204 5.01 -6.66 3.57
N ASP A 205 5.56 -7.67 2.91
CA ASP A 205 4.92 -8.34 1.79
C ASP A 205 3.78 -9.21 2.35
N LEU A 206 2.54 -8.73 2.20
CA LEU A 206 1.35 -9.35 2.79
C LEU A 206 0.74 -10.44 1.91
N ASP A 207 0.93 -10.38 0.59
CA ASP A 207 0.34 -11.34 -0.37
C ASP A 207 1.37 -12.21 -1.09
N GLY A 208 2.67 -12.02 -0.81
CA GLY A 208 3.75 -12.82 -1.34
C GLY A 208 4.10 -12.49 -2.79
N ASP A 209 3.75 -11.30 -3.27
CA ASP A 209 4.05 -10.85 -4.65
C ASP A 209 5.47 -10.30 -4.81
N GLY A 210 6.21 -10.15 -3.72
CA GLY A 210 7.57 -9.65 -3.66
C GLY A 210 7.66 -8.12 -3.54
N ILE A 211 6.53 -7.42 -3.45
CA ILE A 211 6.46 -5.96 -3.26
C ILE A 211 5.85 -5.71 -1.89
N PRO A 212 6.62 -5.15 -0.95
CA PRO A 212 6.09 -4.95 0.38
C PRO A 212 5.02 -3.86 0.42
N GLU A 213 3.94 -4.11 1.15
CA GLU A 213 3.00 -3.10 1.59
C GLU A 213 3.63 -2.24 2.67
N LEU A 214 3.21 -0.97 2.70
CA LEU A 214 3.53 -0.03 3.76
C LEU A 214 2.44 -0.08 4.84
N LEU A 215 2.81 -0.56 6.01
CA LEU A 215 1.97 -0.54 7.21
C LEU A 215 2.34 0.70 8.02
N LEU A 216 1.35 1.52 8.33
CA LEU A 216 1.47 2.67 9.22
C LEU A 216 0.70 2.37 10.50
N GLY A 217 1.34 2.58 11.64
CA GLY A 217 0.73 2.22 12.91
C GLY A 217 1.49 2.77 14.10
N ALA A 218 1.31 2.14 15.25
CA ALA A 218 2.02 2.52 16.47
C ALA A 218 2.34 1.30 17.31
N ASN A 219 3.50 1.35 17.96
CA ASN A 219 3.81 0.43 19.05
C ASN A 219 2.95 0.81 20.26
N TRP A 220 2.37 -0.20 20.89
CA TRP A 220 1.60 -0.09 22.12
C TRP A 220 2.36 -0.77 23.27
N ASP A 221 1.81 -0.75 24.47
CA ASP A 221 2.43 -1.43 25.61
C ASP A 221 2.61 -2.93 25.40
N GLU A 222 3.66 -3.50 26.02
CA GLU A 222 3.91 -4.94 26.13
C GLU A 222 4.11 -5.69 24.79
N GLY A 223 4.61 -4.99 23.76
CA GLY A 223 4.90 -5.60 22.46
C GLY A 223 3.70 -5.74 21.53
N HIS A 224 2.56 -5.16 21.88
CA HIS A 224 1.44 -5.03 20.99
C HIS A 224 1.65 -3.87 20.02
N ALA A 225 1.30 -4.07 18.78
CA ALA A 225 1.34 -3.05 17.76
C ALA A 225 0.00 -2.99 17.02
N VAL A 226 -0.45 -1.76 16.76
CA VAL A 226 -1.71 -1.48 16.07
C VAL A 226 -1.41 -0.91 14.70
N ILE A 227 -2.04 -1.45 13.67
CA ILE A 227 -2.01 -0.91 12.31
C ILE A 227 -3.18 0.07 12.17
N PHE A 228 -2.89 1.28 11.67
CA PHE A 228 -3.90 2.26 11.33
C PHE A 228 -4.16 2.30 9.82
N ASN A 229 -3.11 2.22 9.02
CA ASN A 229 -3.26 2.19 7.57
C ASN A 229 -2.37 1.13 6.94
N VAL A 230 -2.85 0.55 5.86
CA VAL A 230 -2.06 -0.28 4.94
C VAL A 230 -2.16 0.34 3.55
N TYR A 231 -1.02 0.51 2.92
CA TYR A 231 -0.93 0.98 1.54
C TYR A 231 -0.19 -0.06 0.69
N ARG A 232 -0.68 -0.29 -0.50
CA ARG A 232 0.04 -1.00 -1.55
C ARG A 232 0.70 -0.03 -2.52
N SER A 233 1.73 -0.50 -3.21
CA SER A 233 2.25 0.23 -4.36
C SER A 233 1.24 0.17 -5.51
N GLY A 234 0.81 1.32 -5.99
CA GLY A 234 -0.02 1.45 -7.19
C GLY A 234 0.78 1.96 -8.38
N GLY A 235 2.06 1.57 -8.48
CA GLY A 235 2.98 2.10 -9.47
C GLY A 235 3.67 3.36 -8.95
N ALA A 236 3.31 4.53 -9.45
CA ALA A 236 3.93 5.79 -9.03
C ALA A 236 3.43 6.34 -7.68
N ARG A 237 2.34 5.80 -7.13
CA ARG A 237 1.75 6.30 -5.89
C ARG A 237 1.29 5.20 -4.94
N ALA A 238 1.19 5.54 -3.66
CA ALA A 238 0.55 4.69 -2.67
C ALA A 238 -0.96 4.61 -2.89
N VAL A 239 -1.51 3.41 -2.77
CA VAL A 239 -2.96 3.17 -2.81
C VAL A 239 -3.38 2.61 -1.45
N ARG A 240 -4.27 3.31 -0.76
CA ARG A 240 -4.76 2.89 0.54
C ARG A 240 -5.65 1.65 0.43
N VAL A 241 -5.33 0.63 1.21
CA VAL A 241 -6.08 -0.62 1.34
C VAL A 241 -6.89 -0.62 2.64
N VAL A 242 -6.27 -0.16 3.73
CA VAL A 242 -6.86 -0.18 5.07
C VAL A 242 -6.86 1.23 5.65
N ASN A 243 -7.97 1.59 6.31
CA ASN A 243 -8.09 2.82 7.08
C ASN A 243 -8.64 2.50 8.47
N GLY A 244 -7.81 2.70 9.48
CA GLY A 244 -8.12 2.48 10.88
C GLY A 244 -7.84 3.70 11.74
N TRP A 245 -8.29 3.65 12.99
CA TRP A 245 -8.05 4.64 14.03
C TRP A 245 -8.17 3.99 15.40
N ASN A 246 -7.99 4.72 16.47
CA ASN A 246 -7.89 4.19 17.83
C ASN A 246 -9.08 3.29 18.29
N ARG A 247 -10.25 3.41 17.69
CA ARG A 247 -11.44 2.57 17.95
C ARG A 247 -11.81 1.64 16.79
N ASN A 248 -10.99 1.58 15.76
CA ASN A 248 -11.10 0.69 14.61
C ASN A 248 -9.68 0.25 14.22
N ARG A 249 -9.15 -0.70 14.96
CA ARG A 249 -7.74 -1.12 14.91
C ARG A 249 -7.57 -2.32 14.00
N TRP A 250 -6.42 -2.39 13.37
CA TRP A 250 -6.05 -3.53 12.56
C TRP A 250 -4.82 -4.22 13.13
N TYR A 251 -4.75 -5.51 12.95
CA TYR A 251 -3.65 -6.36 13.41
C TYR A 251 -3.28 -7.34 12.30
N LEU A 252 -1.98 -7.61 12.17
CA LEU A 252 -1.52 -8.73 11.35
C LEU A 252 -1.54 -9.99 12.22
N CYS A 253 -2.08 -11.08 11.69
CA CYS A 253 -2.14 -12.36 12.38
C CYS A 253 -1.01 -13.29 11.92
N THR A 254 -0.65 -14.24 12.77
CA THR A 254 0.45 -15.17 12.52
C THR A 254 0.23 -16.09 11.31
N ASP A 255 -1.01 -16.24 10.85
CA ASP A 255 -1.38 -16.97 9.63
C ASP A 255 -1.36 -16.10 8.36
N GLY A 256 -0.96 -14.81 8.50
CA GLY A 256 -0.93 -13.82 7.41
C GLY A 256 -2.28 -13.16 7.12
N SER A 257 -3.33 -13.45 7.89
CA SER A 257 -4.59 -12.72 7.81
C SER A 257 -4.51 -11.36 8.51
N LEU A 258 -5.47 -10.48 8.23
CA LEU A 258 -5.65 -9.20 8.90
C LEU A 258 -6.91 -9.26 9.77
N ALA A 259 -6.76 -8.91 11.04
CA ALA A 259 -7.88 -8.73 11.97
C ALA A 259 -8.24 -7.26 12.10
N ASN A 260 -9.51 -6.93 11.99
CA ASN A 260 -10.06 -5.61 12.29
C ASN A 260 -10.90 -5.69 13.56
N GLU A 261 -10.53 -4.92 14.56
CA GLU A 261 -11.22 -4.85 15.84
C GLU A 261 -11.77 -3.45 16.06
N GLY A 262 -13.09 -3.35 16.05
CA GLY A 262 -13.83 -2.11 16.24
C GLY A 262 -14.66 -2.11 17.51
N SER A 263 -14.92 -0.92 18.05
CA SER A 263 -15.84 -0.71 19.16
C SER A 263 -16.57 0.61 18.99
N SER A 264 -17.89 0.57 18.90
CA SER A 264 -18.74 1.76 18.86
C SER A 264 -19.14 2.21 20.27
N SER A 265 -19.23 1.27 21.23
CA SER A 265 -19.62 1.54 22.61
C SER A 265 -19.03 0.47 23.57
N ALA A 266 -19.35 0.58 24.85
CA ALA A 266 -19.01 -0.46 25.84
C ALA A 266 -19.84 -1.76 25.62
N PHE A 267 -20.91 -1.69 24.85
CA PHE A 267 -21.88 -2.78 24.63
C PHE A 267 -21.84 -3.33 23.21
N GLU A 268 -20.98 -2.76 22.36
CA GLU A 268 -20.89 -3.13 20.96
C GLU A 268 -19.45 -3.14 20.46
N SER A 269 -19.02 -4.30 20.00
CA SER A 269 -17.70 -4.50 19.38
C SER A 269 -17.80 -5.42 18.17
N SER A 270 -16.89 -5.24 17.22
CA SER A 270 -16.79 -6.08 16.02
C SER A 270 -15.38 -6.63 15.89
N TYR A 271 -15.28 -7.86 15.40
CA TYR A 271 -14.05 -8.58 15.12
C TYR A 271 -14.20 -9.17 13.72
N SER A 272 -13.60 -8.56 12.73
CA SER A 272 -13.68 -9.00 11.33
C SER A 272 -12.31 -9.46 10.84
N TYR A 273 -12.27 -10.54 10.09
CA TYR A 273 -11.05 -11.17 9.62
C TYR A 273 -11.00 -11.19 8.10
N TYR A 274 -9.83 -10.90 7.57
CA TYR A 274 -9.63 -10.73 6.14
C TYR A 274 -8.36 -11.42 5.68
N ARG A 275 -8.36 -11.86 4.43
CA ARG A 275 -7.13 -12.21 3.71
C ARG A 275 -6.81 -11.09 2.76
N TYR A 276 -5.57 -10.65 2.77
CA TYR A 276 -5.07 -9.75 1.77
C TYR A 276 -4.53 -10.56 0.59
N THR A 277 -4.99 -10.27 -0.63
CA THR A 277 -4.59 -10.99 -1.83
C THR A 277 -4.72 -10.07 -3.03
N SER A 278 -3.64 -9.95 -3.82
CA SER A 278 -3.62 -9.15 -5.05
C SER A 278 -4.09 -7.71 -4.85
N GLY A 279 -3.67 -7.11 -3.73
CA GLY A 279 -3.98 -5.71 -3.44
C GLY A 279 -5.36 -5.44 -2.85
N GLU A 280 -6.16 -6.47 -2.52
CA GLU A 280 -7.52 -6.36 -2.01
C GLU A 280 -7.74 -7.18 -0.73
N LEU A 281 -8.69 -6.72 0.09
CA LEU A 281 -9.17 -7.43 1.26
C LEU A 281 -10.30 -8.39 0.89
N GLN A 282 -10.11 -9.66 1.20
CA GLN A 282 -11.12 -10.71 1.09
C GLN A 282 -11.67 -11.01 2.46
N HIS A 283 -12.94 -10.70 2.71
CA HIS A 283 -13.60 -11.03 3.98
C HIS A 283 -13.63 -12.54 4.21
N LEU A 284 -13.31 -12.96 5.42
CA LEU A 284 -13.34 -14.36 5.86
C LEU A 284 -14.53 -14.62 6.77
N GLU A 285 -14.55 -13.97 7.92
CA GLU A 285 -15.61 -14.13 8.93
C GLU A 285 -15.66 -12.91 9.88
N THR A 286 -16.79 -12.69 10.51
CA THR A 286 -17.00 -11.60 11.48
C THR A 286 -17.75 -12.09 12.70
N LEU A 287 -17.27 -11.65 13.87
CA LEU A 287 -17.99 -11.71 15.14
C LEU A 287 -18.46 -10.32 15.54
N LEU A 288 -19.67 -10.23 16.04
CA LEU A 288 -20.20 -9.03 16.70
C LEU A 288 -20.49 -9.37 18.16
N TYR A 289 -20.09 -8.50 19.06
CA TYR A 289 -20.54 -8.50 20.44
C TYR A 289 -21.60 -7.41 20.59
N LEU A 290 -22.80 -7.78 20.98
CA LEU A 290 -23.96 -6.90 21.11
C LEU A 290 -24.68 -7.25 22.40
N ASP A 291 -24.38 -6.54 23.49
CA ASP A 291 -25.07 -6.69 24.75
C ASP A 291 -26.28 -5.74 24.79
N ASP A 292 -27.45 -6.26 24.45
CA ASP A 292 -28.73 -5.53 24.45
C ASP A 292 -29.49 -5.66 25.79
N GLY A 293 -28.90 -6.29 26.80
CA GLY A 293 -29.48 -6.53 28.10
C GLY A 293 -30.60 -7.57 28.10
N SER A 294 -30.85 -8.29 27.00
CA SER A 294 -31.92 -9.28 26.90
C SER A 294 -31.66 -10.58 27.64
N GLY A 295 -30.41 -10.78 28.09
CA GLY A 295 -29.98 -12.00 28.80
C GLY A 295 -29.73 -13.19 27.87
N GLY A 296 -29.81 -13.00 26.55
CA GLY A 296 -29.36 -13.97 25.54
C GLY A 296 -27.84 -13.91 25.29
N SER A 297 -27.31 -14.79 24.42
CA SER A 297 -25.92 -14.66 24.01
C SER A 297 -25.70 -13.29 23.31
N PRO A 298 -24.71 -12.50 23.72
CA PRO A 298 -24.40 -11.24 23.04
C PRO A 298 -23.64 -11.44 21.73
N TRP A 299 -23.20 -12.65 21.41
CA TRP A 299 -22.39 -12.93 20.25
C TRP A 299 -23.20 -13.25 19.00
N ARG A 300 -22.77 -12.70 17.89
CA ARG A 300 -23.29 -12.95 16.54
C ARG A 300 -22.14 -13.28 15.62
N TYR A 301 -22.36 -14.14 14.64
CA TYR A 301 -21.35 -14.63 13.72
C TYR A 301 -21.85 -14.61 12.27
N SER A 302 -20.99 -14.24 11.32
CA SER A 302 -21.23 -14.33 9.89
C SER A 302 -19.95 -14.65 9.12
N VAL A 303 -20.08 -15.41 8.02
CA VAL A 303 -19.04 -15.64 7.01
C VAL A 303 -19.32 -14.88 5.70
N THR A 304 -20.43 -14.18 5.61
CA THR A 304 -20.90 -13.54 4.38
C THR A 304 -20.77 -12.02 4.38
N THR A 305 -20.68 -11.41 5.55
CA THR A 305 -20.64 -9.95 5.68
C THR A 305 -19.87 -9.49 6.91
N ASP A 306 -19.17 -8.38 6.77
CA ASP A 306 -18.56 -7.58 7.84
C ASP A 306 -19.45 -6.40 8.25
N GLN A 307 -20.60 -6.21 7.57
CA GLN A 307 -21.48 -5.07 7.76
C GLN A 307 -22.72 -5.45 8.58
N TYR A 308 -22.84 -4.85 9.75
CA TYR A 308 -23.99 -5.03 10.66
C TYR A 308 -25.34 -4.65 10.07
N VAL A 309 -25.37 -3.81 9.05
CA VAL A 309 -26.62 -3.37 8.40
C VAL A 309 -27.46 -4.50 7.80
N ASN A 310 -26.85 -5.68 7.55
CA ASN A 310 -27.52 -6.87 7.04
C ASN A 310 -27.73 -7.91 8.16
N SER A 311 -28.48 -7.56 9.19
CA SER A 311 -28.67 -8.39 10.39
C SER A 311 -29.16 -9.83 10.10
N GLY A 312 -29.75 -10.09 8.95
CA GLY A 312 -30.15 -11.43 8.51
C GLY A 312 -29.01 -12.39 8.20
N ASP A 313 -27.80 -11.87 7.97
CA ASP A 313 -26.60 -12.66 7.68
C ASP A 313 -25.86 -13.08 8.95
N PHE A 314 -26.24 -12.55 10.12
CA PHE A 314 -25.66 -12.88 11.40
C PHE A 314 -26.56 -13.84 12.17
N HIS A 315 -26.00 -14.90 12.75
CA HIS A 315 -26.67 -15.81 13.67
C HIS A 315 -26.04 -15.79 15.06
N SER A 316 -26.83 -16.12 16.06
CA SER A 316 -26.35 -16.18 17.45
C SER A 316 -25.41 -17.35 17.64
N VAL A 317 -24.29 -17.11 18.35
CA VAL A 317 -23.32 -18.12 18.75
C VAL A 317 -23.07 -18.01 20.26
N THR A 318 -22.54 -19.06 20.85
CA THR A 318 -22.10 -19.06 22.24
C THR A 318 -20.78 -18.33 22.42
N GLU A 319 -20.45 -17.95 23.64
CA GLU A 319 -19.14 -17.38 23.96
C GLU A 319 -17.98 -18.33 23.62
N ALA A 320 -18.17 -19.64 23.85
CA ALA A 320 -17.15 -20.64 23.51
C ALA A 320 -16.89 -20.73 22.00
N GLU A 321 -17.96 -20.64 21.18
CA GLU A 321 -17.85 -20.61 19.72
C GLU A 321 -17.18 -19.29 19.25
N ALA A 322 -17.54 -18.15 19.84
CA ALA A 322 -16.91 -16.88 19.54
C ALA A 322 -15.41 -16.88 19.91
N THR A 323 -15.06 -17.40 21.07
CA THR A 323 -13.65 -17.58 21.49
C THR A 323 -12.90 -18.48 20.52
N ALA A 324 -13.49 -19.60 20.08
CA ALA A 324 -12.86 -20.49 19.12
C ALA A 324 -12.62 -19.85 17.75
N VAL A 325 -13.42 -18.87 17.34
CA VAL A 325 -13.16 -18.07 16.15
C VAL A 325 -11.99 -17.13 16.39
N MET A 326 -11.98 -16.37 17.47
CA MET A 326 -10.88 -15.44 17.80
C MET A 326 -9.54 -16.13 17.95
N ASP A 327 -9.50 -17.33 18.53
CA ASP A 327 -8.30 -18.13 18.73
C ASP A 327 -7.60 -18.57 17.41
N LYS A 328 -8.31 -18.55 16.28
CA LYS A 328 -7.69 -18.82 14.97
C LYS A 328 -6.74 -17.68 14.54
N TYR A 329 -6.98 -16.46 15.03
CA TYR A 329 -6.37 -15.24 14.55
C TYR A 329 -5.46 -14.61 15.61
N THR A 330 -4.41 -15.34 15.96
CA THR A 330 -3.40 -14.85 16.91
C THR A 330 -2.63 -13.69 16.30
N HIS A 331 -2.64 -12.54 16.97
CA HIS A 331 -1.91 -11.36 16.50
C HIS A 331 -0.40 -11.63 16.45
N GLU A 332 0.25 -11.22 15.36
CA GLU A 332 1.71 -11.21 15.24
C GLU A 332 2.27 -10.04 16.04
N THR A 333 3.40 -10.27 16.72
CA THR A 333 4.14 -9.18 17.34
C THR A 333 4.88 -8.39 16.29
N LEU A 334 4.45 -7.15 16.03
CA LEU A 334 5.10 -6.24 15.10
C LEU A 334 5.94 -5.21 15.86
N ALA A 335 6.96 -4.70 15.19
CA ALA A 335 7.76 -3.56 15.66
C ALA A 335 7.82 -2.50 14.57
N PHE A 336 7.09 -1.41 14.75
CA PHE A 336 7.15 -0.26 13.86
C PHE A 336 8.43 0.54 14.07
N THR A 337 9.08 0.92 12.97
CA THR A 337 10.16 1.89 12.99
C THR A 337 9.57 3.27 13.26
N PRO A 338 9.98 3.95 14.36
CA PRO A 338 9.42 5.25 14.71
C PRO A 338 9.64 6.30 13.62
N PHE A 339 8.66 7.19 13.43
CA PHE A 339 8.92 8.42 12.70
C PHE A 339 9.87 9.29 13.51
N VAL A 340 11.02 9.63 12.93
CA VAL A 340 11.95 10.60 13.53
C VAL A 340 11.38 12.00 13.32
N VAL A 341 11.19 12.76 14.39
CA VAL A 341 10.64 14.14 14.39
C VAL A 341 11.69 15.10 14.90
#